data_e286d3bd12800b28e7c65b246aa3a60a
#
_entry.id   e286d3bd12800b28e7c65b246aa3a60a
#
_cell.length_a   1.000
_cell.length_b   1.000
_cell.length_c   1.000
_cell.angle_alpha   90.00
_cell.angle_beta   90.00
_cell.angle_gamma   90.00
#
_symmetry.space_group_name_H-M   'P 1'
#
loop_
_entity.id
_entity.type
_entity.pdbx_description
1 polymer ?
#
loop_
_entity_poly.entity_id
_entity_poly.type
_entity_poly.pdbx_seq_one_letter_code
_entity_poly.pdbx_strand_id
1 'polypeptide(L)'
;MNYRSVADTAKSWNVSERTVRNYCATGKIPGAILIGKTWNIPQDAERPERVNKKQPAPRTLLNILQDEMAGHVKGGIYHKIQIDLTYNSNHIEGSRLTHDQTRYIYETNTIGMENGVVNVDDVVETANHFKCIDIVIRVSYTHLT
;
A
#
# COMPACT_ATOMS: atom_id res chain seq x y z
N MET A 1 25.95 28.63 31.45
CA MET A 1 24.96 27.64 31.08
C MET A 1 25.32 26.31 31.68
N ASN A 2 24.38 25.71 32.34
CA ASN A 2 24.60 24.40 32.94
C ASN A 2 24.14 23.32 31.94
N TYR A 3 25.00 22.35 31.69
CA TYR A 3 24.71 21.20 30.82
C TYR A 3 24.55 19.94 31.66
N ARG A 4 23.73 19.03 31.20
CA ARG A 4 23.53 17.68 31.75
C ARG A 4 24.14 16.63 30.85
N SER A 5 24.55 15.52 31.44
CA SER A 5 24.96 14.34 30.67
C SER A 5 23.74 13.64 30.02
N VAL A 6 24.01 12.80 29.03
CA VAL A 6 22.96 11.93 28.41
C VAL A 6 22.33 11.03 29.48
N ALA A 7 23.12 10.47 30.40
CA ALA A 7 22.62 9.61 31.47
C ALA A 7 21.67 10.34 32.43
N ASP A 8 22.02 11.55 32.84
CA ASP A 8 21.17 12.35 33.72
C ASP A 8 19.89 12.80 33.04
N THR A 9 19.97 13.17 31.79
CA THR A 9 18.81 13.54 30.97
C THR A 9 17.86 12.34 30.75
N ALA A 10 18.42 11.16 30.48
CA ALA A 10 17.65 9.93 30.31
C ALA A 10 16.88 9.57 31.58
N LYS A 11 17.48 9.72 32.75
CA LYS A 11 16.83 9.52 34.04
C LYS A 11 15.71 10.54 34.29
N SER A 12 15.99 11.81 34.03
CA SER A 12 15.02 12.90 34.21
C SER A 12 13.79 12.75 33.31
N TRP A 13 13.96 12.28 32.08
CA TRP A 13 12.88 12.11 31.11
C TRP A 13 12.27 10.70 31.12
N ASN A 14 12.82 9.80 31.91
CA ASN A 14 12.39 8.39 31.96
C ASN A 14 12.42 7.69 30.57
N VAL A 15 13.52 7.87 29.88
CA VAL A 15 13.79 7.26 28.55
C VAL A 15 15.19 6.62 28.57
N SER A 16 15.49 5.83 27.53
CA SER A 16 16.83 5.25 27.37
C SER A 16 17.87 6.30 26.93
N GLU A 17 19.12 6.10 27.28
CA GLU A 17 20.22 6.96 26.81
C GLU A 17 20.33 6.99 25.29
N ARG A 18 20.03 5.86 24.63
CA ARG A 18 19.99 5.77 23.17
C ARG A 18 18.95 6.73 22.57
N THR A 19 17.78 6.84 23.20
CA THR A 19 16.74 7.78 22.77
C THR A 19 17.19 9.21 22.88
N VAL A 20 17.86 9.57 23.97
CA VAL A 20 18.42 10.93 24.15
C VAL A 20 19.50 11.23 23.10
N ARG A 21 20.41 10.31 22.84
CA ARG A 21 21.40 10.46 21.77
C ARG A 21 20.77 10.66 20.40
N ASN A 22 19.73 9.90 20.08
CA ASN A 22 18.98 10.07 18.82
C ASN A 22 18.33 11.44 18.72
N TYR A 23 17.75 11.95 19.79
CA TYR A 23 17.18 13.30 19.81
C TYR A 23 18.25 14.37 19.58
N CYS A 24 19.44 14.20 20.16
CA CYS A 24 20.56 15.10 19.94
C CYS A 24 21.04 15.05 18.48
N ALA A 25 21.23 13.84 17.93
CA ALA A 25 21.70 13.65 16.56
C ALA A 25 20.73 14.18 15.50
N THR A 26 19.43 14.11 15.76
CA THR A 26 18.38 14.59 14.85
C THR A 26 18.03 16.07 15.03
N GLY A 27 18.70 16.77 15.95
CA GLY A 27 18.47 18.21 16.20
C GLY A 27 17.17 18.53 16.92
N LYS A 28 16.53 17.57 17.56
CA LYS A 28 15.27 17.76 18.31
C LYS A 28 15.45 18.45 19.65
N ILE A 29 16.68 18.54 20.16
CA ILE A 29 17.01 19.23 21.40
C ILE A 29 17.77 20.51 21.05
N PRO A 30 17.14 21.71 21.16
CA PRO A 30 17.84 22.98 20.93
C PRO A 30 18.97 23.17 21.92
N GLY A 31 20.13 23.58 21.44
CA GLY A 31 21.29 23.87 22.29
C GLY A 31 22.12 22.68 22.74
N ALA A 32 21.78 21.45 22.31
CA ALA A 32 22.61 20.29 22.52
C ALA A 32 23.94 20.39 21.74
N ILE A 33 25.07 20.15 22.41
CA ILE A 33 26.40 20.28 21.83
C ILE A 33 27.13 18.95 21.94
N LEU A 34 27.77 18.53 20.84
CA LEU A 34 28.65 17.37 20.83
C LEU A 34 30.09 17.81 21.14
N ILE A 35 30.62 17.39 22.27
CA ILE A 35 32.00 17.62 22.64
C ILE A 35 32.74 16.28 22.65
N GLY A 36 33.64 16.08 21.69
CA GLY A 36 34.27 14.79 21.49
C GLY A 36 33.28 13.72 21.08
N LYS A 37 33.10 12.71 21.91
CA LYS A 37 32.14 11.61 21.71
C LYS A 37 30.90 11.72 22.63
N THR A 38 30.77 12.81 23.37
CA THR A 38 29.74 12.96 24.39
C THR A 38 28.84 14.16 24.09
N TRP A 39 27.53 13.92 24.18
CA TRP A 39 26.51 14.96 24.07
C TRP A 39 26.35 15.69 25.39
N ASN A 40 26.35 17.02 25.36
CA ASN A 40 25.99 17.87 26.47
C ASN A 40 24.64 18.54 26.18
N ILE A 41 23.71 18.39 27.10
CA ILE A 41 22.33 18.83 26.92
C ILE A 41 22.06 19.98 27.88
N PRO A 42 21.46 21.12 27.41
CA PRO A 42 21.10 22.20 28.29
C PRO A 42 20.21 21.72 29.45
N GLN A 43 20.44 22.23 30.64
CA GLN A 43 19.68 21.84 31.82
C GLN A 43 18.20 22.20 31.75
N ASP A 44 17.85 23.20 30.98
CA ASP A 44 16.50 23.70 30.72
C ASP A 44 15.82 23.05 29.50
N ALA A 45 16.50 22.12 28.84
CA ALA A 45 15.95 21.41 27.70
C ALA A 45 14.72 20.57 28.08
N GLU A 46 13.65 20.70 27.30
CA GLU A 46 12.43 19.91 27.46
C GLU A 46 12.51 18.63 26.64
N ARG A 47 11.80 17.60 27.12
CA ARG A 47 11.68 16.36 26.38
C ARG A 47 10.91 16.61 25.07
N PRO A 48 11.47 16.23 23.90
CA PRO A 48 10.75 16.31 22.66
C PRO A 48 9.48 15.46 22.69
N GLU A 49 8.38 16.00 22.19
CA GLU A 49 7.15 15.23 22.04
C GLU A 49 7.37 14.07 21.08
N ARG A 50 6.90 12.88 21.47
CA ARG A 50 6.80 11.78 20.53
C ARG A 50 5.75 12.15 19.49
N VAL A 51 6.20 12.52 18.31
CA VAL A 51 5.33 12.51 17.15
C VAL A 51 5.04 11.03 16.87
N ASN A 52 3.96 10.53 17.45
CA ASN A 52 3.39 9.30 16.96
C ASN A 52 3.00 9.58 15.50
N LYS A 53 3.90 9.25 14.58
CA LYS A 53 3.46 9.02 13.21
C LYS A 53 2.43 7.92 13.35
N LYS A 54 1.14 8.28 13.36
CA LYS A 54 0.08 7.31 13.14
C LYS A 54 0.50 6.58 11.88
N GLN A 55 0.91 5.32 12.04
CA GLN A 55 1.10 4.47 10.87
C GLN A 55 -0.22 4.54 10.14
N PRO A 56 -0.23 4.87 8.86
CA PRO A 56 -1.47 4.84 8.10
C PRO A 56 -2.10 3.47 8.33
N ALA A 57 -3.39 3.44 8.61
CA ALA A 57 -4.12 2.20 8.78
C ALA A 57 -3.78 1.26 7.62
N PRO A 58 -3.54 -0.05 7.87
CA PRO A 58 -3.19 -0.98 6.80
C PRO A 58 -4.28 -0.92 5.73
N ARG A 59 -3.88 -0.66 4.49
CA ARG A 59 -4.80 -0.63 3.36
C ARG A 59 -5.42 -2.00 3.18
N THR A 60 -6.73 -2.08 3.15
CA THR A 60 -7.43 -3.32 2.82
C THR A 60 -7.24 -3.64 1.34
N LEU A 61 -7.36 -4.91 0.97
CA LEU A 61 -7.33 -5.33 -0.44
C LEU A 61 -8.36 -4.55 -1.29
N LEU A 62 -9.56 -4.35 -0.73
CA LEU A 62 -10.61 -3.59 -1.40
C LEU A 62 -10.19 -2.15 -1.70
N ASN A 63 -9.54 -1.47 -0.76
CA ASN A 63 -9.03 -0.10 -0.97
C ASN A 63 -7.98 -0.06 -2.09
N ILE A 64 -7.09 -1.05 -2.15
CA ILE A 64 -6.09 -1.15 -3.22
C ILE A 64 -6.76 -1.34 -4.57
N LEU A 65 -7.74 -2.24 -4.66
CA LEU A 65 -8.49 -2.49 -5.91
C LEU A 65 -9.24 -1.25 -6.39
N GLN A 66 -9.86 -0.51 -5.50
CA GLN A 66 -10.58 0.73 -5.82
C GLN A 66 -9.63 1.82 -6.31
N ASP A 67 -8.50 2.00 -5.65
CA ASP A 67 -7.49 2.98 -6.04
C ASP A 67 -6.89 2.64 -7.42
N GLU A 68 -6.57 1.39 -7.67
CA GLU A 68 -6.04 0.95 -8.97
C GLU A 68 -7.09 1.07 -10.09
N MET A 69 -8.36 0.76 -9.80
CA MET A 69 -9.46 0.91 -10.75
C MET A 69 -9.66 2.39 -11.12
N ALA A 70 -9.70 3.28 -10.14
CA ALA A 70 -9.86 4.72 -10.37
C ALA A 70 -8.67 5.34 -11.09
N GLY A 71 -7.45 4.88 -10.79
CA GLY A 71 -6.21 5.35 -11.40
C GLY A 71 -5.88 4.71 -12.76
N HIS A 72 -6.68 3.77 -13.25
CA HIS A 72 -6.41 3.01 -14.49
C HIS A 72 -5.00 2.38 -14.51
N VAL A 73 -4.56 1.86 -13.38
CA VAL A 73 -3.23 1.26 -13.22
C VAL A 73 -3.12 -0.02 -14.03
N LYS A 74 -2.12 -0.09 -14.90
CA LYS A 74 -1.82 -1.29 -15.70
C LYS A 74 -0.84 -2.19 -14.95
N GLY A 75 -1.09 -3.51 -14.96
CA GLY A 75 -0.20 -4.49 -14.37
C GLY A 75 -0.23 -4.58 -12.84
N GLY A 76 -1.19 -3.92 -12.18
CA GLY A 76 -1.40 -4.01 -10.74
C GLY A 76 -2.23 -5.22 -10.31
N ILE A 77 -2.58 -5.27 -9.03
CA ILE A 77 -3.39 -6.35 -8.44
C ILE A 77 -4.79 -6.41 -9.06
N TYR A 78 -5.42 -5.26 -9.28
CA TYR A 78 -6.72 -5.17 -9.94
C TYR A 78 -6.69 -5.78 -11.34
N HIS A 79 -5.71 -5.41 -12.15
CA HIS A 79 -5.51 -5.92 -13.49
C HIS A 79 -5.35 -7.45 -13.50
N LYS A 80 -4.51 -7.97 -12.59
CA LYS A 80 -4.27 -9.39 -12.43
C LYS A 80 -5.51 -10.15 -11.97
N ILE A 81 -6.25 -9.64 -10.99
CA ILE A 81 -7.48 -10.26 -10.48
C ILE A 81 -8.54 -10.32 -11.58
N GLN A 82 -8.72 -9.28 -12.37
CA GLN A 82 -9.65 -9.27 -13.49
C GLN A 82 -9.38 -10.44 -14.44
N ILE A 83 -8.15 -10.64 -14.83
CA ILE A 83 -7.77 -11.68 -15.79
C ILE A 83 -7.84 -13.07 -15.16
N ASP A 84 -7.19 -13.27 -14.01
CA ASP A 84 -7.06 -14.59 -13.38
C ASP A 84 -8.39 -15.12 -12.87
N LEU A 85 -9.19 -14.29 -12.21
CA LEU A 85 -10.48 -14.70 -11.67
C LEU A 85 -11.47 -15.00 -12.80
N THR A 86 -11.52 -14.18 -13.82
CA THR A 86 -12.39 -14.40 -14.99
C THR A 86 -12.00 -15.66 -15.73
N TYR A 87 -10.70 -15.87 -15.99
CA TYR A 87 -10.23 -17.08 -16.63
C TYR A 87 -10.59 -18.33 -15.83
N ASN A 88 -10.29 -18.35 -14.53
CA ASN A 88 -10.54 -19.51 -13.70
C ASN A 88 -12.04 -19.82 -13.57
N SER A 89 -12.88 -18.82 -13.36
CA SER A 89 -14.33 -19.00 -13.27
C SER A 89 -14.91 -19.55 -14.57
N ASN A 90 -14.59 -18.95 -15.67
CA ASN A 90 -15.11 -19.37 -16.97
C ASN A 90 -14.57 -20.74 -17.39
N HIS A 91 -13.33 -21.06 -17.07
CA HIS A 91 -12.73 -22.36 -17.37
C HIS A 91 -13.45 -23.50 -16.61
N ILE A 92 -13.80 -23.26 -15.34
CA ILE A 92 -14.61 -24.22 -14.54
C ILE A 92 -15.99 -24.44 -15.17
N GLU A 93 -16.59 -23.39 -15.76
CA GLU A 93 -17.88 -23.45 -16.43
C GLU A 93 -17.82 -24.01 -17.85
N GLY A 94 -16.63 -24.35 -18.36
CA GLY A 94 -16.42 -25.01 -19.63
C GLY A 94 -15.97 -24.11 -20.78
N SER A 95 -15.59 -22.86 -20.50
CA SER A 95 -15.00 -21.97 -21.52
C SER A 95 -13.70 -22.54 -22.05
N ARG A 96 -13.49 -22.42 -23.34
CA ARG A 96 -12.28 -22.85 -24.06
C ARG A 96 -11.26 -21.74 -24.28
N LEU A 97 -11.55 -20.52 -23.82
CA LEU A 97 -10.59 -19.43 -23.91
C LEU A 97 -9.35 -19.72 -23.05
N THR A 98 -8.19 -19.44 -23.60
CA THR A 98 -6.94 -19.54 -22.85
C THR A 98 -6.75 -18.33 -21.94
N HIS A 99 -5.84 -18.44 -20.98
CA HIS A 99 -5.47 -17.31 -20.11
C HIS A 99 -4.98 -16.11 -20.93
N ASP A 100 -4.16 -16.35 -21.94
CA ASP A 100 -3.65 -15.28 -22.82
C ASP A 100 -4.76 -14.63 -23.66
N GLN A 101 -5.72 -15.39 -24.14
CA GLN A 101 -6.88 -14.83 -24.84
C GLN A 101 -7.75 -14.01 -23.90
N THR A 102 -7.97 -14.46 -22.68
CA THR A 102 -8.71 -13.71 -21.64
C THR A 102 -8.03 -12.39 -21.35
N ARG A 103 -6.70 -12.41 -21.16
CA ARG A 103 -5.88 -11.22 -20.94
C ARG A 103 -5.96 -10.26 -22.13
N TYR A 104 -5.85 -10.77 -23.35
CA TYR A 104 -5.90 -9.96 -24.55
C TYR A 104 -7.24 -9.24 -24.70
N ILE A 105 -8.35 -9.93 -24.43
CA ILE A 105 -9.71 -9.35 -24.46
C ILE A 105 -9.80 -8.22 -23.41
N TYR A 106 -9.31 -8.45 -22.22
CA TYR A 106 -9.33 -7.44 -21.16
C TYR A 106 -8.52 -6.19 -21.51
N GLU A 107 -7.30 -6.38 -22.01
CA GLU A 107 -6.37 -5.28 -22.28
C GLU A 107 -6.74 -4.47 -23.53
N THR A 108 -7.30 -5.12 -24.54
CA THR A 108 -7.55 -4.49 -25.86
C THR A 108 -9.01 -4.30 -26.19
N ASN A 109 -9.91 -4.93 -25.45
CA ASN A 109 -11.34 -5.01 -25.77
C ASN A 109 -11.64 -5.54 -27.19
N THR A 110 -10.74 -6.37 -27.70
CA THR A 110 -10.83 -7.01 -29.01
C THR A 110 -10.51 -8.50 -28.90
N ILE A 111 -10.82 -9.25 -29.94
CA ILE A 111 -10.50 -10.68 -30.02
C ILE A 111 -9.36 -10.85 -31.01
N GLY A 112 -8.23 -11.38 -30.54
CA GLY A 112 -7.16 -11.82 -31.42
C GLY A 112 -7.42 -13.23 -31.89
N MET A 113 -7.65 -13.42 -33.17
CA MET A 113 -7.82 -14.75 -33.77
C MET A 113 -6.54 -15.14 -34.51
N GLU A 114 -5.63 -15.76 -33.78
CA GLU A 114 -4.54 -16.53 -34.40
C GLU A 114 -4.93 -18.01 -34.37
N ASN A 115 -5.36 -18.51 -35.52
CA ASN A 115 -5.61 -19.94 -35.80
C ASN A 115 -6.58 -20.67 -34.86
N GLY A 116 -7.87 -20.37 -34.94
CA GLY A 116 -8.86 -21.19 -34.25
C GLY A 116 -10.28 -20.57 -34.26
N VAL A 117 -11.27 -21.42 -34.04
CA VAL A 117 -12.65 -21.00 -33.86
C VAL A 117 -12.83 -20.63 -32.39
N VAL A 118 -13.22 -19.38 -32.13
CA VAL A 118 -13.56 -18.89 -30.79
C VAL A 118 -15.09 -18.90 -30.66
N ASN A 119 -15.59 -19.46 -29.55
CA ASN A 119 -17.01 -19.44 -29.25
C ASN A 119 -17.40 -18.02 -28.83
N VAL A 120 -18.42 -17.46 -29.49
CA VAL A 120 -18.92 -16.11 -29.19
C VAL A 120 -19.47 -16.02 -27.79
N ASP A 121 -20.15 -17.06 -27.31
CA ASP A 121 -20.70 -17.08 -25.95
C ASP A 121 -19.57 -16.98 -24.89
N ASP A 122 -18.45 -17.67 -25.06
CA ASP A 122 -17.30 -17.59 -24.19
C ASP A 122 -16.74 -16.17 -24.10
N VAL A 123 -16.71 -15.45 -25.21
CA VAL A 123 -16.25 -14.06 -25.26
C VAL A 123 -17.22 -13.12 -24.55
N VAL A 124 -18.51 -13.29 -24.78
CA VAL A 124 -19.54 -12.46 -24.11
C VAL A 124 -19.56 -12.70 -22.62
N GLU A 125 -19.47 -13.95 -22.18
CA GLU A 125 -19.38 -14.29 -20.76
C GLU A 125 -18.13 -13.69 -20.11
N THR A 126 -17.01 -13.75 -20.79
CA THR A 126 -15.74 -13.14 -20.33
C THR A 126 -15.87 -11.63 -20.16
N ALA A 127 -16.40 -10.93 -21.14
CA ALA A 127 -16.63 -9.49 -21.10
C ALA A 127 -17.61 -9.10 -19.97
N ASN A 128 -18.67 -9.87 -19.79
CA ASN A 128 -19.64 -9.67 -18.74
C ASN A 128 -19.03 -9.91 -17.35
N HIS A 129 -18.16 -10.90 -17.21
CA HIS A 129 -17.49 -11.19 -15.96
C HIS A 129 -16.57 -10.03 -15.52
N PHE A 130 -15.85 -9.43 -16.44
CA PHE A 130 -15.08 -8.21 -16.15
C PHE A 130 -15.95 -7.08 -15.60
N LYS A 131 -17.11 -6.85 -16.22
CA LYS A 131 -18.08 -5.85 -15.75
C LYS A 131 -18.63 -6.19 -14.36
N CYS A 132 -18.92 -7.46 -14.11
CA CYS A 132 -19.40 -7.92 -12.79
C CYS A 132 -18.37 -7.65 -11.69
N ILE A 133 -17.09 -7.91 -11.93
CA ILE A 133 -16.01 -7.62 -10.97
C ILE A 133 -15.96 -6.11 -10.68
N ASP A 134 -16.04 -5.27 -11.70
CA ASP A 134 -16.08 -3.81 -11.54
C ASP A 134 -17.25 -3.35 -10.68
N ILE A 135 -18.43 -3.90 -10.93
CA ILE A 135 -19.64 -3.57 -10.16
C ILE A 135 -19.46 -3.98 -8.70
N VAL A 136 -18.97 -5.18 -8.43
CA VAL A 136 -18.75 -5.68 -7.06
C VAL A 136 -17.78 -4.76 -6.31
N ILE A 137 -16.68 -4.36 -6.92
CA ILE A 137 -15.70 -3.45 -6.30
C ILE A 137 -16.33 -2.09 -6.02
N ARG A 138 -17.10 -1.52 -6.94
CA ARG A 138 -17.78 -0.23 -6.75
C ARG A 138 -18.87 -0.27 -5.69
N VAL A 139 -19.72 -1.30 -5.70
CA VAL A 139 -20.83 -1.44 -4.74
C VAL A 139 -20.33 -1.67 -3.33
N SER A 140 -19.24 -2.41 -3.16
CA SER A 140 -18.62 -2.61 -1.84
C SER A 140 -18.15 -1.29 -1.21
N TYR A 141 -17.82 -0.28 -2.02
CA TYR A 141 -17.47 1.05 -1.51
C TYR A 141 -18.68 1.83 -0.97
N THR A 142 -19.82 1.76 -1.64
CA THR A 142 -21.04 2.51 -1.27
C THR A 142 -21.70 1.98 0.00
N HIS A 143 -21.48 0.74 0.38
CA HIS A 143 -22.00 0.16 1.62
C HIS A 143 -21.16 0.45 2.87
N LEU A 144 -19.94 0.98 2.73
CA LEU A 144 -19.03 1.30 3.82
C LEU A 144 -19.08 2.78 4.24
N THR A 145 -19.83 3.57 3.55
CA THR A 145 -20.17 4.94 3.90
C THR A 145 -21.59 5.00 4.44
#